data_ec2989877cea1a9df224ad7731a579e4
#
_entry.id   ec2989877cea1a9df224ad7731a579e4
#
_cell.length_a   1.000
_cell.length_b   1.000
_cell.length_c   1.000
_cell.angle_alpha   90.00
_cell.angle_beta   90.00
_cell.angle_gamma   90.00
#
_symmetry.space_group_name_H-M   'P 1'
#
loop_
_entity.id
_entity.type
_entity.pdbx_description
1 polymer ?
#
loop_
_entity_poly.entity_id
_entity_poly.type
_entity_poly.pdbx_seq_one_letter_code
_entity_poly.pdbx_strand_id
1 'polypeptide(L)'
;MQKMKENWPDVITLDIEMPRMDGITFLKMIMAERPTPVVICSTLTEKGAETTLQALSAGAVSIVTKPKSSLRDFLKDASAELIGEVKAAAASHPKTFQHKKSTQVTSASDLSDQIKPSSSLSQTTQRVVAIGASTGGTQALEEILCALPRLSPGVVIVQHMPERITTAFAKRLNGLCEIEVREAESGDRVVAGTALIAPGGKHLVLKRSGAQYHVDVIDGPLVNRHKPSVDVLFRSVAKYAGSNALGIILTGMGDDGSAGLLEMREAGAHTVGQDEESSIVYGMPKEAFKRGAVQKQLPLSQMAAEIQRQNWL
;
A
#
# COMPACT_ATOMS: atom_id res chain seq x y z
N MET A 1 28.27 -3.68 12.27
CA MET A 1 29.09 -4.16 11.14
C MET A 1 30.08 -5.27 11.55
N GLN A 2 30.97 -5.07 12.52
CA GLN A 2 32.02 -6.08 12.85
C GLN A 2 31.43 -7.49 13.11
N LYS A 3 30.44 -7.63 14.01
CA LYS A 3 29.80 -8.91 14.30
C LYS A 3 29.00 -9.49 13.13
N MET A 4 28.46 -8.64 12.25
CA MET A 4 27.78 -9.10 11.05
C MET A 4 28.71 -9.74 10.03
N LYS A 5 29.97 -9.27 9.95
CA LYS A 5 30.97 -9.88 9.06
C LYS A 5 31.38 -11.30 9.49
N GLU A 6 31.26 -11.60 10.77
CA GLU A 6 31.54 -12.93 11.31
C GLU A 6 30.38 -13.91 11.04
N ASN A 7 29.14 -13.41 11.18
CA ASN A 7 27.93 -14.18 10.91
C ASN A 7 26.82 -13.25 10.41
N TRP A 8 26.55 -13.24 9.09
CA TRP A 8 25.61 -12.35 8.47
C TRP A 8 24.17 -12.79 8.75
N PRO A 9 23.31 -11.91 9.31
CA PRO A 9 21.92 -12.27 9.61
C PRO A 9 21.05 -12.30 8.36
N ASP A 10 19.99 -13.12 8.41
CA ASP A 10 18.96 -13.17 7.34
C ASP A 10 18.00 -11.99 7.42
N VAL A 11 17.76 -11.43 8.63
CA VAL A 11 16.90 -10.27 8.91
C VAL A 11 17.49 -9.45 10.04
N ILE A 12 17.30 -8.16 9.98
CA ILE A 12 17.74 -7.22 11.02
C ILE A 12 16.52 -6.45 11.55
N THR A 13 16.35 -6.44 12.87
CA THR A 13 15.50 -5.45 13.54
C THR A 13 16.36 -4.26 13.91
N LEU A 14 15.97 -3.05 13.47
CA LEU A 14 16.79 -1.86 13.61
C LEU A 14 16.04 -0.75 14.34
N ASP A 15 16.62 -0.26 15.42
CA ASP A 15 16.19 0.98 16.05
C ASP A 15 16.78 2.18 15.29
N ILE A 16 15.95 3.20 15.09
CA ILE A 16 16.41 4.44 14.45
C ILE A 16 17.18 5.31 15.43
N GLU A 17 16.71 5.39 16.67
CA GLU A 17 17.28 6.24 17.71
C GLU A 17 18.39 5.51 18.47
N MET A 18 19.60 5.51 17.92
CA MET A 18 20.76 4.88 18.57
C MET A 18 21.85 5.91 18.89
N PRO A 19 22.60 5.74 20.03
CA PRO A 19 23.76 6.58 20.31
C PRO A 19 24.91 6.32 19.34
N ARG A 20 25.71 7.34 19.03
CA ARG A 20 26.90 7.32 18.17
C ARG A 20 26.67 7.19 16.66
N MET A 21 25.74 6.37 16.21
CA MET A 21 25.35 6.22 14.81
C MET A 21 23.84 6.06 14.74
N ASP A 22 23.17 6.92 13.96
CA ASP A 22 21.74 6.79 13.76
C ASP A 22 21.40 5.58 12.88
N GLY A 23 20.20 5.03 13.05
CA GLY A 23 19.77 3.82 12.36
C GLY A 23 19.67 3.99 10.84
N ILE A 24 19.39 5.19 10.32
CA ILE A 24 19.27 5.42 8.88
C ILE A 24 20.65 5.34 8.22
N THR A 25 21.66 5.94 8.83
CA THR A 25 23.05 5.83 8.36
C THR A 25 23.49 4.37 8.35
N PHE A 26 23.18 3.63 9.42
CA PHE A 26 23.50 2.19 9.49
C PHE A 26 22.74 1.38 8.43
N LEU A 27 21.47 1.65 8.22
CA LEU A 27 20.66 1.03 7.17
C LEU A 27 21.27 1.24 5.78
N LYS A 28 21.64 2.46 5.44
CA LYS A 28 22.28 2.79 4.15
C LYS A 28 23.59 2.01 3.95
N MET A 29 24.37 1.83 5.01
CA MET A 29 25.60 1.04 4.96
C MET A 29 25.32 -0.45 4.69
N ILE A 30 24.29 -1.03 5.35
CA ILE A 30 23.86 -2.42 5.12
C ILE A 30 23.41 -2.59 3.67
N MET A 31 22.56 -1.68 3.18
CA MET A 31 22.02 -1.76 1.82
C MET A 31 23.11 -1.60 0.75
N ALA A 32 24.17 -0.84 1.03
CA ALA A 32 25.29 -0.66 0.12
C ALA A 32 26.27 -1.85 0.14
N GLU A 33 26.54 -2.44 1.32
CA GLU A 33 27.54 -3.52 1.46
C GLU A 33 26.94 -4.90 1.09
N ARG A 34 25.80 -5.24 1.67
CA ARG A 34 25.05 -6.47 1.40
C ARG A 34 23.59 -6.23 1.74
N PRO A 35 22.73 -5.96 0.74
CA PRO A 35 21.30 -5.75 0.96
C PRO A 35 20.68 -6.89 1.80
N THR A 36 20.18 -6.52 2.96
CA THR A 36 19.61 -7.46 3.93
C THR A 36 18.25 -6.91 4.37
N PRO A 37 17.20 -7.73 4.50
CA PRO A 37 15.91 -7.29 4.98
C PRO A 37 15.98 -6.63 6.35
N VAL A 38 15.45 -5.42 6.49
CA VAL A 38 15.45 -4.66 7.74
C VAL A 38 14.03 -4.30 8.14
N VAL A 39 13.66 -4.64 9.37
CA VAL A 39 12.42 -4.23 10.05
C VAL A 39 12.77 -3.08 11.01
N ILE A 40 12.17 -1.92 10.81
CA ILE A 40 12.39 -0.75 11.65
C ILE A 40 11.57 -0.85 12.92
N CYS A 41 12.21 -0.63 14.09
CA CYS A 41 11.53 -0.45 15.36
C CYS A 41 11.49 1.06 15.69
N SER A 42 10.32 1.69 15.62
CA SER A 42 10.19 3.15 15.76
C SER A 42 9.21 3.55 16.88
N THR A 43 9.41 4.76 17.41
CA THR A 43 8.47 5.40 18.31
C THR A 43 7.39 6.15 17.53
N LEU A 44 6.14 6.21 18.08
CA LEU A 44 5.00 6.90 17.46
C LEU A 44 5.02 8.42 17.70
N THR A 45 6.17 9.07 17.58
CA THR A 45 6.28 10.54 17.59
C THR A 45 6.21 11.09 16.17
N GLU A 46 5.84 12.36 15.97
CA GLU A 46 5.84 12.99 14.63
C GLU A 46 7.22 12.93 13.99
N LYS A 47 8.27 13.26 14.75
CA LYS A 47 9.66 13.15 14.30
C LYS A 47 10.04 11.70 13.99
N GLY A 48 9.58 10.74 14.80
CA GLY A 48 9.76 9.31 14.55
C GLY A 48 9.06 8.85 13.27
N ALA A 49 7.89 9.40 12.93
CA ALA A 49 7.16 9.06 11.70
C ALA A 49 7.94 9.50 10.45
N GLU A 50 8.45 10.73 10.40
CA GLU A 50 9.26 11.22 9.28
C GLU A 50 10.55 10.39 9.10
N THR A 51 11.23 10.11 10.20
CA THR A 51 12.47 9.31 10.19
C THR A 51 12.20 7.87 9.77
N THR A 52 11.05 7.32 10.16
CA THR A 52 10.60 5.99 9.74
C THR A 52 10.36 5.92 8.24
N LEU A 53 9.71 6.92 7.65
CA LEU A 53 9.51 7.00 6.20
C LEU A 53 10.82 7.16 5.43
N GLN A 54 11.79 7.89 5.98
CA GLN A 54 13.13 7.97 5.42
C GLN A 54 13.82 6.60 5.42
N ALA A 55 13.64 5.80 6.47
CA ALA A 55 14.19 4.45 6.55
C ALA A 55 13.53 3.50 5.53
N LEU A 56 12.20 3.57 5.35
CA LEU A 56 11.52 2.81 4.30
C LEU A 56 12.03 3.17 2.90
N SER A 57 12.21 4.47 2.63
CA SER A 57 12.79 4.94 1.36
C SER A 57 14.25 4.55 1.18
N ALA A 58 14.98 4.31 2.27
CA ALA A 58 16.35 3.82 2.24
C ALA A 58 16.45 2.29 2.09
N GLY A 59 15.31 1.58 1.95
CA GLY A 59 15.24 0.15 1.68
C GLY A 59 14.79 -0.74 2.85
N ALA A 60 14.31 -0.17 3.96
CA ALA A 60 13.67 -0.98 5.00
C ALA A 60 12.39 -1.63 4.47
N VAL A 61 12.14 -2.87 4.87
CA VAL A 61 11.03 -3.70 4.37
C VAL A 61 9.72 -3.36 5.06
N SER A 62 9.77 -3.16 6.38
CA SER A 62 8.59 -2.88 7.19
C SER A 62 8.93 -2.13 8.49
N ILE A 63 7.88 -1.80 9.24
CA ILE A 63 7.94 -1.02 10.48
C ILE A 63 7.17 -1.75 11.57
N VAL A 64 7.72 -1.77 12.76
CA VAL A 64 7.01 -2.13 14.00
C VAL A 64 7.11 -0.97 14.98
N THR A 65 6.00 -0.63 15.61
CA THR A 65 5.98 0.43 16.60
C THR A 65 6.44 -0.06 17.96
N LYS A 66 7.31 0.72 18.60
CA LYS A 66 7.69 0.46 20.00
C LYS A 66 6.50 0.73 20.91
N PRO A 67 6.21 -0.14 21.90
CA PRO A 67 5.12 0.07 22.85
C PRO A 67 5.39 1.29 23.71
N LYS A 68 4.29 1.95 24.12
CA LYS A 68 4.32 3.05 25.09
C LYS A 68 4.40 2.57 26.56
N SER A 69 4.12 1.30 26.80
CA SER A 69 4.08 0.66 28.12
C SER A 69 5.26 -0.25 28.37
N SER A 70 5.38 -0.82 29.57
CA SER A 70 6.55 -1.60 29.99
C SER A 70 6.87 -2.76 29.03
N LEU A 71 8.14 -3.16 29.00
CA LEU A 71 8.66 -4.29 28.20
C LEU A 71 7.85 -5.59 28.39
N ARG A 72 7.18 -5.76 29.53
CA ARG A 72 6.38 -6.93 29.88
C ARG A 72 5.06 -7.02 29.12
N ASP A 73 4.40 -5.88 28.87
CA ASP A 73 3.15 -5.81 28.10
C ASP A 73 3.42 -5.92 26.60
N PHE A 74 4.56 -5.38 26.16
CA PHE A 74 5.06 -5.57 24.78
C PHE A 74 5.25 -7.04 24.39
N LEU A 75 5.84 -7.83 25.28
CA LEU A 75 6.08 -9.24 25.01
C LEU A 75 4.81 -10.09 24.93
N LYS A 76 3.65 -9.55 25.37
CA LYS A 76 2.36 -10.25 25.26
C LYS A 76 1.55 -9.88 24.04
N ASP A 77 1.46 -8.58 23.70
CA ASP A 77 0.53 -8.08 22.68
C ASP A 77 1.20 -7.76 21.34
N ALA A 78 2.42 -7.21 21.36
CA ALA A 78 3.14 -6.83 20.14
C ALA A 78 4.13 -7.89 19.63
N SER A 79 4.33 -8.99 20.40
CA SER A 79 5.23 -10.06 19.96
C SER A 79 4.76 -10.74 18.67
N ALA A 80 3.45 -10.92 18.51
CA ALA A 80 2.89 -11.57 17.32
C ALA A 80 3.09 -10.72 16.06
N GLU A 81 2.93 -9.39 16.18
CA GLU A 81 3.17 -8.44 15.09
C GLU A 81 4.66 -8.41 14.70
N LEU A 82 5.56 -8.23 15.67
CA LEU A 82 7.00 -8.24 15.42
C LEU A 82 7.48 -9.56 14.79
N ILE A 83 7.02 -10.70 15.34
CA ILE A 83 7.36 -12.02 14.78
C ILE A 83 6.83 -12.16 13.36
N GLY A 84 5.62 -11.67 13.09
CA GLY A 84 5.02 -11.64 11.76
C GLY A 84 5.89 -10.86 10.78
N GLU A 85 6.23 -9.60 11.12
CA GLU A 85 7.05 -8.73 10.27
C GLU A 85 8.48 -9.26 10.06
N VAL A 86 9.10 -9.84 11.08
CA VAL A 86 10.42 -10.49 10.93
C VAL A 86 10.34 -11.69 10.00
N LYS A 87 9.31 -12.54 10.11
CA LYS A 87 9.10 -13.66 9.19
C LYS A 87 8.81 -13.20 7.77
N ALA A 88 8.00 -12.14 7.61
CA ALA A 88 7.73 -11.53 6.32
C ALA A 88 9.02 -10.98 5.69
N ALA A 89 9.82 -10.25 6.47
CA ALA A 89 11.11 -9.75 6.02
C ALA A 89 12.08 -10.89 5.63
N ALA A 90 12.12 -11.96 6.40
CA ALA A 90 12.94 -13.14 6.06
C ALA A 90 12.51 -13.82 4.75
N ALA A 91 11.22 -13.77 4.42
CA ALA A 91 10.68 -14.30 3.17
C ALA A 91 10.77 -13.31 1.99
N SER A 92 11.28 -12.10 2.22
CA SER A 92 11.38 -11.08 1.17
C SER A 92 12.52 -11.39 0.18
N HIS A 93 12.32 -10.96 -1.07
CA HIS A 93 13.31 -11.16 -2.13
C HIS A 93 14.27 -9.96 -2.22
N PRO A 94 15.58 -10.10 -1.85
CA PRO A 94 16.54 -8.99 -1.80
C PRO A 94 16.76 -8.26 -3.14
N LYS A 95 16.41 -8.89 -4.28
CA LYS A 95 16.64 -8.33 -5.63
C LYS A 95 15.74 -7.13 -5.96
N THR A 96 14.66 -6.92 -5.22
CA THR A 96 13.69 -5.83 -5.45
C THR A 96 14.14 -4.47 -4.89
N PHE A 97 15.22 -4.42 -4.12
CA PHE A 97 15.73 -3.17 -3.50
C PHE A 97 16.55 -2.26 -4.44
N GLN A 98 16.79 -2.67 -5.69
CA GLN A 98 17.53 -1.83 -6.64
C GLN A 98 16.56 -0.93 -7.41
N HIS A 99 16.51 0.35 -7.05
CA HIS A 99 15.90 1.40 -7.86
C HIS A 99 16.57 1.44 -9.25
N LYS A 100 15.90 0.91 -10.27
CA LYS A 100 16.21 1.29 -11.65
C LYS A 100 15.80 2.76 -11.82
N LYS A 101 16.79 3.64 -12.03
CA LYS A 101 16.54 5.00 -12.51
C LYS A 101 15.60 4.95 -13.71
N SER A 102 14.48 5.65 -13.60
CA SER A 102 13.48 5.80 -14.66
C SER A 102 14.14 6.26 -15.95
N THR A 103 14.06 5.44 -16.97
CA THR A 103 14.32 5.84 -18.36
C THR A 103 13.05 6.53 -18.85
N GLN A 104 13.22 7.72 -19.39
CA GLN A 104 12.18 8.57 -19.97
C GLN A 104 11.26 7.78 -20.89
N VAL A 105 9.96 7.88 -20.64
CA VAL A 105 8.92 7.39 -21.55
C VAL A 105 8.77 8.43 -22.66
N THR A 106 9.06 8.00 -23.89
CA THR A 106 8.77 8.74 -25.12
C THR A 106 7.26 8.88 -25.29
N SER A 107 6.82 10.11 -25.47
CA SER A 107 5.48 10.52 -25.82
C SER A 107 5.02 9.87 -27.14
N ALA A 108 3.89 9.19 -27.09
CA ALA A 108 3.09 8.87 -28.26
C ALA A 108 1.82 9.72 -28.24
N SER A 109 1.78 10.66 -29.14
CA SER A 109 0.62 11.46 -29.52
C SER A 109 -0.31 10.65 -30.43
N ASP A 110 -1.56 11.09 -30.46
CA ASP A 110 -2.66 10.78 -31.37
C ASP A 110 -3.49 9.51 -31.12
N LEU A 111 -4.70 9.76 -30.65
CA LEU A 111 -5.96 9.35 -31.29
C LEU A 111 -7.14 9.96 -30.55
N SER A 112 -7.67 11.05 -31.08
CA SER A 112 -9.05 11.50 -30.87
C SER A 112 -9.96 10.61 -31.72
N ASP A 113 -11.03 10.01 -31.16
CA ASP A 113 -12.37 10.18 -31.72
C ASP A 113 -13.45 9.33 -31.02
N GLN A 114 -14.60 9.99 -30.90
CA GLN A 114 -15.95 9.45 -30.81
C GLN A 114 -16.51 8.98 -29.46
N ILE A 115 -17.03 9.94 -28.73
CA ILE A 115 -18.02 9.74 -27.67
C ILE A 115 -19.41 9.71 -28.31
N LYS A 116 -20.15 8.58 -28.20
CA LYS A 116 -21.57 8.52 -28.39
C LYS A 116 -22.28 8.57 -27.03
N PRO A 117 -23.25 9.46 -26.81
CA PRO A 117 -24.00 9.51 -25.56
C PRO A 117 -25.07 8.42 -25.54
N SER A 118 -25.03 7.52 -24.55
CA SER A 118 -26.15 6.66 -24.23
C SER A 118 -26.76 7.07 -22.90
N SER A 119 -28.07 7.31 -22.96
CA SER A 119 -28.93 7.75 -21.88
C SER A 119 -29.22 6.64 -20.87
N SER A 120 -28.73 6.80 -19.64
CA SER A 120 -29.42 6.34 -18.44
C SER A 120 -28.94 7.15 -17.24
N LEU A 121 -29.79 7.98 -16.69
CA LEU A 121 -29.54 8.94 -15.62
C LEU A 121 -29.27 8.34 -14.22
N SER A 122 -29.03 7.02 -14.10
CA SER A 122 -28.79 6.35 -12.84
C SER A 122 -27.45 5.61 -12.72
N GLN A 123 -26.66 5.54 -13.79
CA GLN A 123 -25.32 4.91 -13.73
C GLN A 123 -24.24 5.98 -13.67
N THR A 124 -23.42 5.94 -12.61
CA THR A 124 -22.22 6.79 -12.57
C THR A 124 -21.19 6.24 -13.55
N THR A 125 -20.60 7.13 -14.35
CA THR A 125 -19.42 6.84 -15.19
C THR A 125 -18.12 7.03 -14.41
N GLN A 126 -18.20 7.46 -13.16
CA GLN A 126 -17.04 7.71 -12.31
C GLN A 126 -16.41 6.38 -11.89
N ARG A 127 -15.14 6.20 -12.21
CA ARG A 127 -14.37 5.00 -11.88
C ARG A 127 -13.63 5.19 -10.57
N VAL A 128 -13.48 4.09 -9.82
CA VAL A 128 -12.76 4.07 -8.54
C VAL A 128 -11.72 2.96 -8.56
N VAL A 129 -10.52 3.28 -8.11
CA VAL A 129 -9.45 2.29 -7.89
C VAL A 129 -9.32 2.05 -6.39
N ALA A 130 -9.37 0.80 -5.96
CA ALA A 130 -9.13 0.40 -4.58
C ALA A 130 -7.82 -0.41 -4.51
N ILE A 131 -6.90 0.01 -3.65
CA ILE A 131 -5.59 -0.64 -3.50
C ILE A 131 -5.40 -1.10 -2.06
N GLY A 132 -4.99 -2.37 -1.91
CA GLY A 132 -4.58 -2.95 -0.63
C GLY A 132 -3.13 -3.35 -0.62
N ALA A 133 -2.39 -2.97 0.42
CA ALA A 133 -0.95 -3.25 0.54
C ALA A 133 -0.51 -3.39 2.01
N SER A 134 0.64 -4.06 2.22
CA SER A 134 1.25 -4.24 3.54
C SER A 134 2.78 -4.14 3.47
N THR A 135 3.51 -5.16 3.89
CA THR A 135 4.98 -5.24 3.87
C THR A 135 5.53 -5.00 2.46
N GLY A 136 6.38 -3.98 2.30
CA GLY A 136 6.87 -3.53 0.98
C GLY A 136 5.89 -2.63 0.22
N GLY A 137 4.67 -2.43 0.75
CA GLY A 137 3.62 -1.65 0.10
C GLY A 137 3.93 -0.17 -0.05
N THR A 138 4.74 0.39 0.85
CA THR A 138 5.10 1.83 0.79
C THR A 138 5.89 2.17 -0.47
N GLN A 139 6.86 1.32 -0.84
CA GLN A 139 7.62 1.48 -2.07
C GLN A 139 6.75 1.21 -3.30
N ALA A 140 5.92 0.16 -3.24
CA ALA A 140 5.01 -0.17 -4.34
C ALA A 140 3.99 0.95 -4.61
N LEU A 141 3.41 1.54 -3.57
CA LEU A 141 2.49 2.67 -3.67
C LEU A 141 3.18 3.93 -4.21
N GLU A 142 4.41 4.23 -3.75
CA GLU A 142 5.20 5.36 -4.27
C GLU A 142 5.44 5.20 -5.78
N GLU A 143 5.87 4.02 -6.24
CA GLU A 143 6.09 3.73 -7.66
C GLU A 143 4.82 3.90 -8.50
N ILE A 144 3.70 3.35 -8.03
CA ILE A 144 2.43 3.44 -8.75
C ILE A 144 1.91 4.88 -8.79
N LEU A 145 1.79 5.54 -7.63
CA LEU A 145 1.14 6.85 -7.53
C LEU A 145 1.96 7.96 -8.21
N CYS A 146 3.29 7.90 -8.15
CA CYS A 146 4.16 8.87 -8.85
C CYS A 146 4.13 8.70 -10.39
N ALA A 147 3.67 7.55 -10.89
CA ALA A 147 3.49 7.33 -12.32
C ALA A 147 2.08 7.71 -12.83
N LEU A 148 1.17 8.10 -11.94
CA LEU A 148 -0.20 8.48 -12.30
C LEU A 148 -0.27 9.96 -12.71
N PRO A 149 -0.80 10.28 -13.91
CA PRO A 149 -1.07 11.66 -14.32
C PRO A 149 -2.29 12.24 -13.59
N ARG A 150 -2.41 13.57 -13.59
CA ARG A 150 -3.45 14.33 -12.89
C ARG A 150 -4.90 13.94 -13.20
N LEU A 151 -5.16 13.33 -14.36
CA LEU A 151 -6.50 12.90 -14.77
C LEU A 151 -6.78 11.42 -14.47
N SER A 152 -5.95 10.78 -13.67
CA SER A 152 -6.18 9.40 -13.24
C SER A 152 -7.47 9.25 -12.46
N PRO A 153 -8.14 8.09 -12.50
CA PRO A 153 -9.30 7.81 -11.65
C PRO A 153 -9.00 8.05 -10.18
N GLY A 154 -10.03 8.37 -9.38
CA GLY A 154 -9.88 8.50 -7.94
C GLY A 154 -9.45 7.17 -7.29
N VAL A 155 -8.50 7.25 -6.37
CA VAL A 155 -7.88 6.08 -5.72
C VAL A 155 -8.20 6.08 -4.23
N VAL A 156 -8.57 4.93 -3.68
CA VAL A 156 -8.73 4.69 -2.23
C VAL A 156 -7.80 3.58 -1.80
N ILE A 157 -7.05 3.80 -0.73
CA ILE A 157 -5.90 2.96 -0.37
C ILE A 157 -5.99 2.52 1.08
N VAL A 158 -5.76 1.23 1.32
CA VAL A 158 -5.37 0.70 2.62
C VAL A 158 -3.94 0.21 2.55
N GLN A 159 -3.06 0.83 3.31
CA GLN A 159 -1.74 0.35 3.65
C GLN A 159 -1.75 -0.03 5.13
N HIS A 160 -1.38 -1.25 5.47
CA HIS A 160 -1.21 -1.63 6.88
C HIS A 160 -0.07 -0.81 7.49
N MET A 161 -0.45 0.17 8.29
CA MET A 161 0.47 1.13 8.86
C MET A 161 -0.11 1.71 10.15
N PRO A 162 0.73 1.93 11.18
CA PRO A 162 0.30 2.53 12.43
C PRO A 162 -0.22 3.96 12.26
N GLU A 163 -1.06 4.39 13.21
CA GLU A 163 -1.51 5.77 13.36
C GLU A 163 -0.34 6.76 13.32
N ARG A 164 -0.54 7.96 12.79
CA ARG A 164 0.44 9.03 12.58
C ARG A 164 1.46 8.79 11.46
N ILE A 165 1.81 7.55 11.15
CA ILE A 165 2.70 7.27 10.01
C ILE A 165 1.94 7.45 8.71
N THR A 166 0.65 7.13 8.67
CA THR A 166 -0.23 7.31 7.51
C THR A 166 -0.33 8.78 7.09
N THR A 167 -0.45 9.71 8.03
CA THR A 167 -0.47 11.16 7.75
C THR A 167 0.85 11.63 7.12
N ALA A 168 1.98 11.24 7.72
CA ALA A 168 3.30 11.59 7.19
C ALA A 168 3.55 10.95 5.82
N PHE A 169 3.09 9.71 5.60
CA PHE A 169 3.19 9.01 4.33
C PHE A 169 2.38 9.70 3.23
N ALA A 170 1.13 10.06 3.50
CA ALA A 170 0.29 10.81 2.57
C ALA A 170 0.94 12.15 2.20
N LYS A 171 1.43 12.93 3.18
CA LYS A 171 2.13 14.20 2.96
C LYS A 171 3.38 14.02 2.10
N ARG A 172 4.17 12.97 2.35
CA ARG A 172 5.35 12.66 1.54
C ARG A 172 4.97 12.36 0.09
N LEU A 173 4.00 11.48 -0.15
CA LEU A 173 3.56 11.12 -1.49
C LEU A 173 2.97 12.32 -2.23
N ASN A 174 2.22 13.18 -1.54
CA ASN A 174 1.69 14.41 -2.13
C ASN A 174 2.78 15.36 -2.65
N GLY A 175 3.96 15.34 -2.03
CA GLY A 175 5.13 16.11 -2.48
C GLY A 175 5.89 15.49 -3.65
N LEU A 176 5.63 14.21 -3.98
CA LEU A 176 6.34 13.46 -5.03
C LEU A 176 5.48 13.22 -6.28
N CYS A 177 4.16 13.09 -6.11
CA CYS A 177 3.22 12.70 -7.16
C CYS A 177 2.60 13.91 -7.86
N GLU A 178 2.11 13.73 -9.08
CA GLU A 178 1.33 14.74 -9.79
C GLU A 178 -0.12 14.81 -9.32
N ILE A 179 -0.66 13.68 -8.83
CA ILE A 179 -1.99 13.60 -8.23
C ILE A 179 -1.95 14.10 -6.78
N GLU A 180 -3.07 14.60 -6.28
CA GLU A 180 -3.23 14.93 -4.86
C GLU A 180 -3.26 13.65 -4.02
N VAL A 181 -2.42 13.55 -3.00
CA VAL A 181 -2.40 12.42 -2.07
C VAL A 181 -2.61 12.93 -0.65
N ARG A 182 -3.62 12.43 0.04
CA ARG A 182 -3.91 12.80 1.44
C ARG A 182 -4.43 11.64 2.26
N GLU A 183 -4.29 11.76 3.56
CA GLU A 183 -4.98 10.89 4.50
C GLU A 183 -6.47 11.17 4.44
N ALA A 184 -7.29 10.14 4.42
CA ALA A 184 -8.73 10.25 4.23
C ALA A 184 -9.45 10.78 5.48
N GLU A 185 -10.43 11.66 5.26
CA GLU A 185 -11.40 12.10 6.26
C GLU A 185 -12.82 11.68 5.83
N SER A 186 -13.71 11.50 6.83
CA SER A 186 -15.11 11.18 6.53
C SER A 186 -15.78 12.27 5.71
N GLY A 187 -16.43 11.88 4.62
CA GLY A 187 -17.07 12.80 3.67
C GLY A 187 -16.18 13.18 2.49
N ASP A 188 -14.91 12.80 2.47
CA ASP A 188 -14.03 13.06 1.35
C ASP A 188 -14.54 12.44 0.06
N ARG A 189 -14.60 13.23 -1.00
CA ARG A 189 -15.02 12.78 -2.32
C ARG A 189 -13.90 12.03 -3.02
N VAL A 190 -14.24 10.90 -3.62
CA VAL A 190 -13.33 10.15 -4.49
C VAL A 190 -13.42 10.72 -5.89
N VAL A 191 -12.50 11.59 -6.25
CA VAL A 191 -12.49 12.32 -7.53
C VAL A 191 -11.22 12.02 -8.33
N ALA A 192 -11.28 12.24 -9.63
CA ALA A 192 -10.11 12.08 -10.50
C ALA A 192 -8.94 12.95 -10.01
N GLY A 193 -7.72 12.42 -10.09
CA GLY A 193 -6.51 13.08 -9.66
C GLY A 193 -6.27 13.09 -8.15
N THR A 194 -7.05 12.31 -7.37
CA THR A 194 -6.91 12.24 -5.91
C THR A 194 -6.74 10.80 -5.43
N ALA A 195 -5.80 10.59 -4.53
CA ALA A 195 -5.61 9.34 -3.79
C ALA A 195 -5.85 9.56 -2.29
N LEU A 196 -6.74 8.77 -1.70
CA LEU A 196 -7.15 8.83 -0.30
C LEU A 196 -6.59 7.61 0.45
N ILE A 197 -5.71 7.85 1.43
CA ILE A 197 -5.08 6.80 2.24
C ILE A 197 -5.84 6.65 3.55
N ALA A 198 -6.21 5.42 3.90
CA ALA A 198 -6.85 5.10 5.17
C ALA A 198 -5.98 5.53 6.36
N PRO A 199 -6.52 6.26 7.36
CA PRO A 199 -5.78 6.57 8.57
C PRO A 199 -5.51 5.31 9.39
N GLY A 200 -4.31 5.22 9.96
CA GLY A 200 -3.95 4.15 10.88
C GLY A 200 -4.88 4.11 12.10
N GLY A 201 -5.22 2.91 12.58
CA GLY A 201 -6.12 2.75 13.72
C GLY A 201 -7.61 2.94 13.43
N LYS A 202 -7.99 3.18 12.16
CA LYS A 202 -9.38 3.30 11.68
C LYS A 202 -9.58 2.48 10.41
N HIS A 203 -10.84 2.15 10.07
CA HIS A 203 -11.17 1.56 8.79
C HIS A 203 -11.65 2.62 7.80
N LEU A 204 -11.35 2.41 6.52
CA LEU A 204 -11.84 3.21 5.40
C LEU A 204 -12.91 2.44 4.66
N VAL A 205 -14.05 3.05 4.42
CA VAL A 205 -15.15 2.46 3.65
C VAL A 205 -15.59 3.41 2.54
N LEU A 206 -15.81 2.87 1.35
CA LEU A 206 -16.43 3.61 0.26
C LEU A 206 -17.94 3.72 0.51
N LYS A 207 -18.51 4.84 0.12
CA LYS A 207 -19.95 5.11 0.10
C LYS A 207 -20.34 5.73 -1.23
N ARG A 208 -21.62 5.72 -1.54
CA ARG A 208 -22.18 6.35 -2.73
C ARG A 208 -23.39 7.22 -2.39
N SER A 209 -23.41 8.42 -2.91
CA SER A 209 -24.54 9.34 -2.83
C SER A 209 -24.87 9.83 -4.24
N GLY A 210 -26.00 9.37 -4.80
CA GLY A 210 -26.34 9.63 -6.19
C GLY A 210 -25.28 9.08 -7.16
N ALA A 211 -24.71 9.96 -7.97
CA ALA A 211 -23.62 9.60 -8.91
C ALA A 211 -22.20 9.75 -8.33
N GLN A 212 -22.07 10.16 -7.08
CA GLN A 212 -20.76 10.50 -6.49
C GLN A 212 -20.33 9.47 -5.46
N TYR A 213 -19.03 9.16 -5.45
CA TYR A 213 -18.39 8.36 -4.42
C TYR A 213 -17.73 9.26 -3.38
N HIS A 214 -17.81 8.85 -2.13
CA HIS A 214 -17.13 9.45 -0.99
C HIS A 214 -16.67 8.35 -0.04
N VAL A 215 -15.82 8.69 0.89
CA VAL A 215 -15.36 7.74 1.91
C VAL A 215 -15.83 8.14 3.29
N ASP A 216 -16.00 7.12 4.15
CA ASP A 216 -16.15 7.30 5.59
C ASP A 216 -14.99 6.63 6.31
N VAL A 217 -14.46 7.32 7.31
CA VAL A 217 -13.48 6.80 8.26
C VAL A 217 -14.21 6.33 9.50
N ILE A 218 -14.20 5.03 9.76
CA ILE A 218 -14.99 4.43 10.83
C ILE A 218 -14.10 3.73 11.86
N ASP A 219 -14.54 3.72 13.10
CA ASP A 219 -13.95 2.85 14.11
C ASP A 219 -14.56 1.45 14.04
N GLY A 220 -13.91 0.46 14.67
CA GLY A 220 -14.37 -0.91 14.68
C GLY A 220 -13.33 -1.85 15.28
N PRO A 221 -13.65 -3.14 15.41
CA PRO A 221 -12.69 -4.16 15.81
C PRO A 221 -11.63 -4.37 14.74
N LEU A 222 -10.53 -5.02 15.09
CA LEU A 222 -9.56 -5.52 14.11
C LEU A 222 -10.25 -6.54 13.18
N VAL A 223 -10.03 -6.41 11.89
CA VAL A 223 -10.43 -7.39 10.87
C VAL A 223 -9.16 -8.00 10.29
N ASN A 224 -9.08 -9.33 10.27
CA ASN A 224 -7.86 -10.06 9.89
C ASN A 224 -6.60 -9.59 10.67
N ARG A 225 -6.78 -9.18 11.92
CA ARG A 225 -5.75 -8.59 12.82
C ARG A 225 -5.29 -7.19 12.43
N HIS A 226 -5.93 -6.54 11.46
CA HIS A 226 -5.53 -5.21 10.95
C HIS A 226 -6.61 -4.16 11.15
N LYS A 227 -6.19 -2.93 11.39
CA LYS A 227 -6.98 -1.71 11.37
C LYS A 227 -6.07 -0.52 10.98
N PRO A 228 -6.17 -0.06 9.71
CA PRO A 228 -7.16 -0.39 8.67
C PRO A 228 -7.03 -1.82 8.14
N SER A 229 -8.16 -2.40 7.63
CA SER A 229 -8.19 -3.67 6.92
C SER A 229 -8.54 -3.47 5.45
N VAL A 230 -7.83 -4.18 4.58
CA VAL A 230 -8.07 -4.19 3.14
C VAL A 230 -9.42 -4.84 2.80
N ASP A 231 -9.80 -5.92 3.49
CA ASP A 231 -11.09 -6.57 3.30
C ASP A 231 -12.26 -5.61 3.58
N VAL A 232 -12.16 -4.76 4.60
CA VAL A 232 -13.21 -3.76 4.92
C VAL A 232 -13.38 -2.76 3.77
N LEU A 233 -12.28 -2.26 3.23
CA LEU A 233 -12.32 -1.36 2.06
C LEU A 233 -12.91 -2.08 0.86
N PHE A 234 -12.40 -3.23 0.47
CA PHE A 234 -12.78 -3.95 -0.74
C PHE A 234 -14.25 -4.38 -0.72
N ARG A 235 -14.77 -4.86 0.40
CA ARG A 235 -16.21 -5.15 0.58
C ARG A 235 -17.08 -3.92 0.36
N SER A 236 -16.68 -2.78 0.87
CA SER A 236 -17.41 -1.54 0.63
C SER A 236 -17.38 -1.12 -0.84
N VAL A 237 -16.23 -1.30 -1.51
CA VAL A 237 -16.08 -1.02 -2.95
C VAL A 237 -16.92 -1.98 -3.79
N ALA A 238 -16.93 -3.28 -3.48
CA ALA A 238 -17.80 -4.25 -4.12
C ALA A 238 -19.26 -3.82 -4.05
N LYS A 239 -19.72 -3.40 -2.86
CA LYS A 239 -21.10 -2.99 -2.61
C LYS A 239 -21.51 -1.72 -3.35
N TYR A 240 -20.64 -0.69 -3.38
CA TYR A 240 -21.06 0.64 -3.83
C TYR A 240 -20.55 1.01 -5.23
N ALA A 241 -19.48 0.40 -5.71
CA ALA A 241 -18.91 0.69 -7.03
C ALA A 241 -19.11 -0.48 -8.03
N GLY A 242 -19.07 -1.73 -7.58
CA GLY A 242 -19.28 -2.89 -8.44
C GLY A 242 -18.40 -2.85 -9.69
N SER A 243 -19.00 -2.95 -10.87
CA SER A 243 -18.30 -2.94 -12.17
C SER A 243 -17.58 -1.62 -12.50
N ASN A 244 -17.83 -0.54 -11.77
CA ASN A 244 -17.08 0.72 -11.93
C ASN A 244 -15.74 0.73 -11.19
N ALA A 245 -15.37 -0.38 -10.53
CA ALA A 245 -14.16 -0.46 -9.72
C ALA A 245 -13.06 -1.28 -10.35
N LEU A 246 -11.83 -0.89 -10.04
CA LEU A 246 -10.61 -1.70 -10.18
C LEU A 246 -10.08 -2.00 -8.77
N GLY A 247 -9.99 -3.29 -8.42
CA GLY A 247 -9.35 -3.77 -7.20
C GLY A 247 -7.92 -4.20 -7.46
N ILE A 248 -6.97 -3.67 -6.69
CA ILE A 248 -5.56 -4.03 -6.79
C ILE A 248 -5.07 -4.52 -5.43
N ILE A 249 -4.48 -5.71 -5.39
CA ILE A 249 -3.81 -6.25 -4.22
C ILE A 249 -2.30 -6.33 -4.47
N LEU A 250 -1.53 -5.69 -3.60
CA LEU A 250 -0.08 -5.54 -3.71
C LEU A 250 0.64 -6.38 -2.65
N THR A 251 1.96 -6.33 -2.72
CA THR A 251 2.89 -6.97 -1.78
C THR A 251 2.46 -6.82 -0.32
N GLY A 252 2.57 -7.87 0.43
CA GLY A 252 2.24 -7.92 1.85
C GLY A 252 2.14 -9.35 2.38
N MET A 253 2.26 -9.51 3.69
CA MET A 253 2.10 -10.79 4.36
C MET A 253 0.64 -11.04 4.74
N GLY A 254 0.23 -12.31 4.75
CA GLY A 254 -1.11 -12.73 5.17
C GLY A 254 -2.11 -12.79 4.02
N ASP A 255 -3.39 -12.71 4.38
CA ASP A 255 -4.52 -12.93 3.47
C ASP A 255 -5.58 -11.81 3.51
N ASP A 256 -5.34 -10.73 4.26
CA ASP A 256 -6.24 -9.57 4.31
C ASP A 256 -6.39 -8.96 2.92
N GLY A 257 -7.62 -8.70 2.53
CA GLY A 257 -7.99 -8.24 1.20
C GLY A 257 -8.34 -9.36 0.21
N SER A 258 -7.99 -10.63 0.49
CA SER A 258 -8.26 -11.73 -0.43
C SER A 258 -9.75 -12.06 -0.54
N ALA A 259 -10.49 -11.97 0.55
CA ALA A 259 -11.94 -12.19 0.55
C ALA A 259 -12.69 -11.00 -0.05
N GLY A 260 -12.36 -9.78 0.36
CA GLY A 260 -12.98 -8.57 -0.20
C GLY A 260 -12.69 -8.38 -1.69
N LEU A 261 -11.50 -8.77 -2.18
CA LEU A 261 -11.19 -8.73 -3.61
C LEU A 261 -12.03 -9.75 -4.40
N LEU A 262 -12.31 -10.94 -3.82
CA LEU A 262 -13.22 -11.90 -4.43
C LEU A 262 -14.63 -11.31 -4.53
N GLU A 263 -15.14 -10.69 -3.46
CA GLU A 263 -16.43 -10.00 -3.47
C GLU A 263 -16.47 -8.87 -4.52
N MET A 264 -15.36 -8.12 -4.71
CA MET A 264 -15.27 -7.14 -5.80
C MET A 264 -15.37 -7.79 -7.18
N ARG A 265 -14.66 -8.89 -7.41
CA ARG A 265 -14.73 -9.66 -8.66
C ARG A 265 -16.13 -10.17 -8.94
N GLU A 266 -16.80 -10.75 -7.94
CA GLU A 266 -18.18 -11.25 -8.03
C GLU A 266 -19.19 -10.12 -8.29
N ALA A 267 -18.91 -8.91 -7.80
CA ALA A 267 -19.70 -7.70 -8.09
C ALA A 267 -19.38 -7.08 -9.48
N GLY A 268 -18.54 -7.72 -10.28
CA GLY A 268 -18.20 -7.29 -11.65
C GLY A 268 -17.03 -6.29 -11.74
N ALA A 269 -16.32 -6.03 -10.65
CA ALA A 269 -15.11 -5.22 -10.70
C ALA A 269 -13.98 -5.96 -11.43
N HIS A 270 -13.09 -5.19 -12.06
CA HIS A 270 -11.81 -5.74 -12.52
C HIS A 270 -10.85 -5.91 -11.34
N THR A 271 -10.14 -7.06 -11.28
CA THR A 271 -9.29 -7.37 -10.13
C THR A 271 -7.89 -7.82 -10.57
N VAL A 272 -6.88 -7.18 -9.99
CA VAL A 272 -5.47 -7.37 -10.34
C VAL A 272 -4.65 -7.65 -9.08
N GLY A 273 -3.72 -8.60 -9.18
CA GLY A 273 -2.74 -8.90 -8.15
C GLY A 273 -1.32 -8.62 -8.63
N GLN A 274 -0.48 -8.11 -7.75
CA GLN A 274 0.95 -8.02 -8.02
C GLN A 274 1.54 -9.42 -8.20
N ASP A 275 2.44 -9.60 -9.17
CA ASP A 275 3.11 -10.87 -9.39
C ASP A 275 4.15 -11.19 -8.31
N GLU A 276 4.63 -12.43 -8.29
CA GLU A 276 5.61 -12.90 -7.30
C GLU A 276 6.96 -12.22 -7.49
N GLU A 277 7.39 -12.02 -8.74
CA GLU A 277 8.73 -11.53 -9.06
C GLU A 277 8.94 -10.08 -8.58
N SER A 278 7.94 -9.21 -8.72
CA SER A 278 8.01 -7.82 -8.29
C SER A 278 7.56 -7.59 -6.85
N SER A 279 6.95 -8.59 -6.19
CA SER A 279 6.53 -8.49 -4.79
C SER A 279 7.72 -8.60 -3.84
N ILE A 280 7.82 -7.68 -2.86
CA ILE A 280 8.78 -7.82 -1.75
C ILE A 280 8.38 -9.03 -0.90
N VAL A 281 7.09 -9.16 -0.59
CA VAL A 281 6.51 -10.33 0.08
C VAL A 281 5.28 -10.78 -0.70
N TYR A 282 5.39 -11.93 -1.38
CA TYR A 282 4.28 -12.50 -2.15
C TYR A 282 3.37 -13.34 -1.24
N GLY A 283 2.64 -12.66 -0.35
CA GLY A 283 1.67 -13.25 0.58
C GLY A 283 0.24 -12.86 0.23
N MET A 284 -0.16 -11.60 0.45
CA MET A 284 -1.51 -11.10 0.14
C MET A 284 -1.91 -11.34 -1.34
N PRO A 285 -1.08 -11.05 -2.35
CA PRO A 285 -1.42 -11.35 -3.74
C PRO A 285 -1.56 -12.85 -4.00
N LYS A 286 -0.70 -13.67 -3.40
CA LYS A 286 -0.73 -15.14 -3.52
C LYS A 286 -2.04 -15.72 -2.97
N GLU A 287 -2.44 -15.31 -1.77
CA GLU A 287 -3.68 -15.82 -1.14
C GLU A 287 -4.93 -15.34 -1.90
N ALA A 288 -4.93 -14.10 -2.42
CA ALA A 288 -5.98 -13.60 -3.30
C ALA A 288 -6.04 -14.38 -4.63
N PHE A 289 -4.90 -14.70 -5.24
CA PHE A 289 -4.84 -15.52 -6.46
C PHE A 289 -5.33 -16.95 -6.22
N LYS A 290 -4.89 -17.60 -5.15
CA LYS A 290 -5.36 -18.94 -4.77
C LYS A 290 -6.87 -19.00 -4.53
N ARG A 291 -7.44 -17.94 -3.96
CA ARG A 291 -8.88 -17.80 -3.70
C ARG A 291 -9.68 -17.56 -4.98
N GLY A 292 -9.02 -17.34 -6.11
CA GLY A 292 -9.67 -16.98 -7.36
C GLY A 292 -10.15 -15.52 -7.40
N ALA A 293 -9.66 -14.66 -6.51
CA ALA A 293 -10.02 -13.25 -6.47
C ALA A 293 -9.34 -12.40 -7.55
N VAL A 294 -8.19 -12.84 -8.04
CA VAL A 294 -7.36 -12.14 -9.02
C VAL A 294 -7.67 -12.63 -10.43
N GLN A 295 -8.10 -11.72 -11.31
CA GLN A 295 -8.30 -12.01 -12.74
C GLN A 295 -6.99 -11.95 -13.52
N LYS A 296 -6.08 -11.05 -13.11
CA LYS A 296 -4.82 -10.82 -13.82
C LYS A 296 -3.69 -10.54 -12.83
N GLN A 297 -2.56 -11.21 -13.00
CA GLN A 297 -1.33 -10.89 -12.29
C GLN A 297 -0.48 -9.98 -13.16
N LEU A 298 0.08 -8.92 -12.57
CA LEU A 298 0.93 -7.95 -13.27
C LEU A 298 2.17 -7.61 -12.42
N PRO A 299 3.30 -7.36 -13.09
CA PRO A 299 4.45 -6.76 -12.40
C PRO A 299 4.11 -5.34 -11.95
N LEU A 300 4.75 -4.91 -10.86
CA LEU A 300 4.53 -3.58 -10.26
C LEU A 300 4.61 -2.45 -11.29
N SER A 301 5.59 -2.50 -12.18
CA SER A 301 5.82 -1.50 -13.23
C SER A 301 4.67 -1.33 -14.24
N GLN A 302 3.74 -2.28 -14.31
CA GLN A 302 2.56 -2.20 -15.19
C GLN A 302 1.28 -1.74 -14.48
N MET A 303 1.29 -1.61 -13.16
CA MET A 303 0.09 -1.27 -12.38
C MET A 303 -0.45 0.12 -12.71
N ALA A 304 0.42 1.13 -12.84
CA ALA A 304 -0.01 2.48 -13.21
C ALA A 304 -0.65 2.53 -14.62
N ALA A 305 -0.12 1.77 -15.57
CA ALA A 305 -0.70 1.65 -16.90
C ALA A 305 -2.07 0.95 -16.86
N GLU A 306 -2.24 -0.07 -16.03
CA GLU A 306 -3.52 -0.76 -15.85
C GLU A 306 -4.59 0.17 -15.23
N ILE A 307 -4.22 1.01 -14.26
CA ILE A 307 -5.11 2.03 -13.68
C ILE A 307 -5.63 3.01 -14.75
N GLN A 308 -4.79 3.37 -15.71
CA GLN A 308 -5.11 4.35 -16.75
C GLN A 308 -5.91 3.76 -17.92
N ARG A 309 -6.10 2.45 -18.01
CA ARG A 309 -6.90 1.84 -19.08
C ARG A 309 -8.31 2.40 -19.10
N GLN A 310 -8.80 2.76 -20.29
CA GLN A 310 -10.15 3.32 -20.46
C GLN A 310 -11.25 2.31 -20.11
N ASN A 311 -11.02 1.03 -20.39
CA ASN A 311 -11.94 -0.06 -20.09
C ASN A 311 -11.20 -1.13 -19.29
N TRP A 312 -11.74 -1.47 -18.12
CA TRP A 312 -11.30 -2.60 -17.29
C TRP A 312 -12.11 -3.88 -17.57
N LEU A 313 -12.85 -3.92 -18.69
CA LEU A 313 -13.67 -5.07 -19.13
C LEU A 313 -12.84 -6.08 -19.92
#